data_b36a0e4862e21c8cee8b5c38aaf9b79d
#
_entry.id   b36a0e4862e21c8cee8b5c38aaf9b79d
#
_cell.length_a   1.000
_cell.length_b   1.000
_cell.length_c   1.000
_cell.angle_alpha   90.00
_cell.angle_beta   90.00
_cell.angle_gamma   90.00
#
_symmetry.space_group_name_H-M   'P 1'
#
loop_
_entity.id
_entity.type
_entity.pdbx_description
1 polymer ?
#
loop_
_entity_poly.entity_id
_entity_poly.type
_entity_poly.pdbx_seq_one_letter_code
_entity_poly.pdbx_strand_id
1 'polypeptide(L)'
;MHTDQPFTEKQDVFQLPDFAAGPYSVICDFDGTVTPFDVTDAILERFARPAWKTIEDEWVRGAISARQCMERQIPLIEAPLERLDAFLDTVPVTGGFVEFVRYSRSKG
;
A
#
# COMPACT_ATOMS: atom_id res chain seq x y z
N MET A 1 5.10 3.04 -7.02
CA MET A 1 5.53 3.09 -6.94
C MET A 1 6.42 3.19 -6.87
N HIS A 2 6.85 3.17 -7.09
CA HIS A 2 7.64 3.25 -7.02
C HIS A 2 8.63 3.42 -7.19
N THR A 3 9.13 3.36 -6.99
CA THR A 3 9.95 3.64 -7.15
C THR A 3 10.92 3.55 -7.58
N ASP A 4 11.16 3.79 -8.05
CA ASP A 4 12.03 3.76 -8.80
C ASP A 4 13.23 4.20 -8.44
N GLN A 5 13.19 4.66 -7.74
CA GLN A 5 14.18 5.16 -7.24
C GLN A 5 15.13 4.19 -6.88
N PRO A 6 16.09 4.20 -7.33
CA PRO A 6 17.01 3.30 -6.98
C PRO A 6 17.47 3.55 -5.70
N PHE A 7 17.19 2.87 -4.94
CA PHE A 7 17.58 2.78 -3.84
C PHE A 7 18.93 2.43 -3.88
N THR A 8 19.76 3.01 -3.30
CA THR A 8 21.03 2.56 -3.32
C THR A 8 21.12 1.53 -2.32
N GLU A 9 21.63 0.46 -2.63
CA GLU A 9 21.69 -0.56 -1.78
C GLU A 9 22.32 -0.32 -0.54
N LYS A 10 23.25 0.51 -0.43
CA LYS A 10 23.83 0.80 0.76
C LYS A 10 22.94 1.42 1.66
N GLN A 11 22.01 2.19 1.19
CA GLN A 11 21.12 2.80 2.06
C GLN A 11 20.19 1.81 2.55
N ASP A 12 19.85 0.87 1.73
CA ASP A 12 18.88 -0.04 2.13
C ASP A 12 19.35 -0.83 3.23
N VAL A 13 20.55 -1.10 3.22
CA VAL A 13 20.95 -1.95 4.19
C VAL A 13 21.18 -1.37 5.38
N PHE A 14 21.24 -0.42 5.39
CA PHE A 14 21.32 0.36 6.10
C PHE A 14 21.37 0.48 7.37
N GLN A 15 21.06 1.25 7.89
CA GLN A 15 21.13 1.39 9.18
C GLN A 15 19.91 1.26 9.83
N LEU A 16 19.71 0.46 10.78
CA LEU A 16 18.57 0.48 11.63
C LEU A 16 18.61 1.72 12.45
N PRO A 17 17.45 2.27 12.75
CA PRO A 17 17.38 3.45 13.59
C PRO A 17 17.97 3.16 14.97
N ASP A 18 18.49 4.18 15.61
CA ASP A 18 19.00 4.06 16.96
C ASP A 18 17.86 4.32 17.91
N PHE A 19 17.17 3.28 18.30
CA PHE A 19 16.03 3.42 19.17
C PHE A 19 16.38 3.88 20.57
N ALA A 20 17.63 3.95 20.93
CA ALA A 20 18.00 4.43 22.24
C ALA A 20 18.01 5.95 22.30
N ALA A 21 17.97 6.62 21.17
CA ALA A 21 18.10 8.08 21.16
C ALA A 21 16.82 8.82 21.50
N GLY A 22 15.73 8.14 21.74
CA GLY A 22 14.52 8.85 22.17
C GLY A 22 13.29 8.27 21.60
N PRO A 23 12.16 8.95 21.72
CA PRO A 23 10.90 8.44 21.21
C PRO A 23 10.86 8.46 19.68
N TYR A 24 10.22 7.49 19.09
CA TYR A 24 10.14 7.38 17.67
C TYR A 24 8.70 7.21 17.24
N SER A 25 8.41 7.73 16.06
CA SER A 25 7.18 7.39 15.37
C SER A 25 7.58 6.62 14.13
N VAL A 26 6.90 5.52 13.87
CA VAL A 26 7.21 4.71 12.70
C VAL A 26 6.06 4.87 11.72
N ILE A 27 6.38 5.25 10.50
CA ILE A 27 5.40 5.38 9.44
C ILE A 27 5.66 4.29 8.44
N CYS A 28 4.64 3.45 8.20
CA CYS A 28 4.77 2.35 7.26
C CYS A 28 3.89 2.59 6.07
N ASP A 29 4.42 2.31 4.89
CA ASP A 29 3.61 2.23 3.70
C ASP A 29 2.72 1.00 3.84
N PHE A 30 1.57 0.99 3.22
CA PHE A 30 0.64 -0.10 3.40
C PHE A 30 0.64 -1.06 2.23
N ASP A 31 0.22 -0.61 1.05
CA ASP A 31 0.10 -1.49 -0.10
C ASP A 31 1.47 -1.96 -0.57
N GLY A 32 1.62 -3.25 -0.66
CA GLY A 32 2.90 -3.83 -1.09
C GLY A 32 3.96 -3.84 0.00
N THR A 33 3.63 -3.38 1.21
CA THR A 33 4.53 -3.36 2.34
C THR A 33 3.94 -4.12 3.52
N VAL A 34 2.85 -3.61 4.09
CA VAL A 34 2.11 -4.33 5.12
C VAL A 34 1.39 -5.50 4.46
N THR A 35 0.88 -5.30 3.27
CA THR A 35 0.31 -6.37 2.47
C THR A 35 1.27 -6.75 1.36
N PRO A 36 1.23 -7.99 0.89
CA PRO A 36 2.18 -8.46 -0.15
C PRO A 36 1.84 -7.94 -1.55
N PHE A 37 0.73 -7.23 -1.71
CA PHE A 37 0.36 -6.67 -3.01
C PHE A 37 -0.47 -5.41 -2.79
N ASP A 38 -0.78 -4.70 -3.87
CA ASP A 38 -1.56 -3.48 -3.81
C ASP A 38 -3.04 -3.85 -3.63
N VAL A 39 -3.59 -3.57 -2.47
CA VAL A 39 -4.95 -3.95 -2.11
C VAL A 39 -5.97 -3.15 -2.91
N THR A 40 -5.69 -1.88 -3.19
CA THR A 40 -6.59 -1.05 -3.98
C THR A 40 -6.74 -1.62 -5.39
N ASP A 41 -5.63 -2.00 -6.00
CA ASP A 41 -5.67 -2.61 -7.33
C ASP A 41 -6.44 -3.91 -7.30
N ALA A 42 -6.28 -4.71 -6.26
CA ALA A 42 -6.99 -5.98 -6.14
C ALA A 42 -8.50 -5.75 -6.01
N ILE A 43 -8.92 -4.72 -5.29
CA ILE A 43 -10.31 -4.37 -5.15
C ILE A 43 -10.88 -3.91 -6.50
N LEU A 44 -10.15 -3.07 -7.21
CA LEU A 44 -10.58 -2.59 -8.50
C LEU A 44 -10.71 -3.72 -9.51
N GLU A 45 -9.74 -4.61 -9.50
CA GLU A 45 -9.75 -5.74 -10.42
C GLU A 45 -10.96 -6.63 -10.16
N ARG A 46 -11.34 -6.80 -8.91
CA ARG A 46 -12.37 -7.75 -8.56
C ARG A 46 -13.77 -7.16 -8.58
N PHE A 47 -13.92 -5.91 -8.22
CA PHE A 47 -15.23 -5.32 -7.97
C PHE A 47 -15.57 -4.11 -8.83
N ALA A 48 -14.61 -3.50 -9.50
CA ALA A 48 -14.89 -2.28 -10.25
C ALA A 48 -15.32 -2.56 -11.67
N ARG A 49 -16.07 -1.64 -12.23
CA ARG A 49 -16.40 -1.71 -13.65
C ARG A 49 -15.12 -1.57 -14.47
N PRO A 50 -15.03 -2.24 -15.61
CA PRO A 50 -13.77 -2.29 -16.38
C PRO A 50 -13.18 -0.94 -16.77
N ALA A 51 -13.98 0.11 -16.78
CA ALA A 51 -13.47 1.44 -17.10
C ALA A 51 -12.33 1.90 -16.18
N TRP A 52 -12.17 1.27 -15.02
CA TRP A 52 -11.09 1.65 -14.10
C TRP A 52 -9.71 1.50 -14.76
N LYS A 53 -9.60 0.57 -15.71
CA LYS A 53 -8.31 0.34 -16.36
C LYS A 53 -7.94 1.49 -17.29
N THR A 54 -8.92 2.10 -17.94
CA THR A 54 -8.67 3.26 -18.79
C THR A 54 -8.17 4.43 -17.94
N ILE A 55 -8.75 4.59 -16.75
CA ILE A 55 -8.33 5.65 -15.85
C ILE A 55 -6.91 5.38 -15.36
N GLU A 56 -6.61 4.12 -15.08
CA GLU A 56 -5.28 3.73 -14.65
C GLU A 56 -4.25 4.10 -15.72
N ASP A 57 -4.57 3.85 -16.99
CA ASP A 57 -3.68 4.18 -18.08
C ASP A 57 -3.43 5.68 -18.18
N GLU A 58 -4.45 6.49 -17.91
CA GLU A 58 -4.28 7.95 -17.92
C GLU A 58 -3.31 8.38 -16.85
N TRP A 59 -3.39 7.75 -15.69
CA TRP A 59 -2.46 8.08 -14.61
C TRP A 59 -1.04 7.63 -14.96
N VAL A 60 -0.88 6.44 -15.49
CA VAL A 60 0.43 5.92 -15.85
C VAL A 60 1.08 6.81 -16.90
N ARG A 61 0.28 7.37 -17.84
CA ARG A 61 0.81 8.27 -18.85
C ARG A 61 1.06 9.68 -18.33
N GLY A 62 0.69 9.95 -17.10
CA GLY A 62 0.86 11.27 -16.53
C GLY A 62 -0.22 12.27 -16.91
N ALA A 63 -1.33 11.81 -17.51
CA ALA A 63 -2.39 12.70 -17.92
C ALA A 63 -3.24 13.20 -16.75
N ILE A 64 -3.29 12.45 -15.66
CA ILE A 64 -4.01 12.85 -14.46
C ILE A 64 -3.14 12.58 -13.25
N SER A 65 -3.46 13.24 -12.14
CA SER A 65 -2.72 13.03 -10.90
C SER A 65 -3.21 11.76 -10.21
N ALA A 66 -2.46 11.28 -9.23
CA ALA A 66 -2.87 10.14 -8.44
C ALA A 66 -4.20 10.41 -7.75
N ARG A 67 -4.40 11.62 -7.26
CA ARG A 67 -5.64 11.99 -6.60
C ARG A 67 -6.81 11.91 -7.57
N GLN A 68 -6.65 12.47 -8.77
CA GLN A 68 -7.69 12.42 -9.78
C GLN A 68 -7.99 10.99 -10.18
N CYS A 69 -6.97 10.16 -10.25
CA CYS A 69 -7.13 8.75 -10.57
C CYS A 69 -8.03 8.09 -9.53
N MET A 70 -7.72 8.28 -8.25
CA MET A 70 -8.50 7.68 -7.18
C MET A 70 -9.93 8.21 -7.17
N GLU A 71 -10.10 9.50 -7.35
CA GLU A 71 -11.42 10.13 -7.35
C GLU A 71 -12.31 9.57 -8.46
N ARG A 72 -11.70 9.14 -9.54
CA ARG A 72 -12.45 8.60 -10.67
C ARG A 72 -12.62 7.09 -10.62
N GLN A 73 -11.70 6.39 -9.99
CA GLN A 73 -11.75 4.92 -9.92
C GLN A 73 -12.64 4.41 -8.82
N ILE A 74 -12.59 5.01 -7.65
CA ILE A 74 -13.32 4.51 -6.49
C ILE A 74 -14.84 4.41 -6.76
N PRO A 75 -15.48 5.41 -7.39
CA PRO A 75 -16.91 5.28 -7.67
C PRO A 75 -17.29 4.14 -8.61
N LEU A 76 -16.32 3.54 -9.28
CA LEU A 76 -16.59 2.43 -10.18
C LEU A 76 -16.70 1.09 -9.45
N ILE A 77 -16.39 1.06 -8.16
CA ILE A 77 -16.48 -0.16 -7.38
C ILE A 77 -17.94 -0.50 -7.16
N GLU A 78 -18.32 -1.69 -7.55
CA GLU A 78 -19.70 -2.16 -7.44
C GLU A 78 -19.76 -3.39 -6.56
N ALA A 79 -19.84 -3.19 -5.27
CA ALA A 79 -19.95 -4.30 -4.34
C ALA A 79 -20.56 -3.81 -3.04
N PRO A 80 -21.39 -4.62 -2.40
CA PRO A 80 -21.89 -4.27 -1.08
C PRO A 80 -20.74 -4.31 -0.07
N LEU A 81 -20.89 -3.55 0.99
CA LEU A 81 -19.85 -3.44 2.00
C LEU A 81 -19.44 -4.81 2.55
N GLU A 82 -20.40 -5.69 2.73
CA GLU A 82 -20.11 -7.01 3.27
C GLU A 82 -19.16 -7.80 2.37
N ARG A 83 -19.28 -7.62 1.07
CA ARG A 83 -18.41 -8.34 0.15
C ARG A 83 -17.01 -7.77 0.16
N LEU A 84 -16.90 -6.44 0.31
CA LEU A 84 -15.59 -5.82 0.43
C LEU A 84 -14.92 -6.27 1.72
N ASP A 85 -15.67 -6.31 2.82
CA ASP A 85 -15.11 -6.74 4.10
C ASP A 85 -14.66 -8.20 4.01
N ALA A 86 -15.47 -9.07 3.40
CA ALA A 86 -15.10 -10.45 3.25
C ALA A 86 -13.81 -10.61 2.43
N PHE A 87 -13.67 -9.79 1.38
CA PHE A 87 -12.46 -9.84 0.58
C PHE A 87 -11.26 -9.36 1.41
N LEU A 88 -11.42 -8.27 2.14
CA LEU A 88 -10.30 -7.73 2.93
C LEU A 88 -9.86 -8.72 4.01
N ASP A 89 -10.79 -9.51 4.52
CA ASP A 89 -10.44 -10.52 5.51
C ASP A 89 -9.53 -11.61 4.94
N THR A 90 -9.48 -11.75 3.62
CA THR A 90 -8.62 -12.73 3.00
C THR A 90 -7.23 -12.20 2.69
N VAL A 91 -7.02 -10.89 2.85
CA VAL A 91 -5.74 -10.29 2.48
C VAL A 91 -4.71 -10.58 3.57
N PRO A 92 -3.62 -11.22 3.23
CA PRO A 92 -2.62 -11.55 4.24
C PRO A 92 -1.77 -10.35 4.60
N VAL A 93 -1.10 -10.46 5.73
CA VAL A 93 -0.13 -9.48 6.14
C VAL A 93 1.24 -9.99 5.74
N THR A 94 2.10 -9.10 5.26
CA THR A 94 3.45 -9.47 4.86
C THR A 94 4.18 -10.15 6.01
N GLY A 95 4.91 -11.22 5.70
CA GLY A 95 5.67 -11.95 6.70
C GLY A 95 6.67 -11.03 7.36
N GLY A 96 6.79 -11.13 8.66
CA GLY A 96 7.71 -10.30 9.43
C GLY A 96 7.12 -8.98 9.91
N PHE A 97 5.94 -8.57 9.38
CA PHE A 97 5.38 -7.28 9.79
C PHE A 97 4.98 -7.28 11.26
N VAL A 98 4.36 -8.35 11.73
CA VAL A 98 3.93 -8.43 13.12
C VAL A 98 5.13 -8.38 14.05
N GLU A 99 6.21 -9.09 13.69
CA GLU A 99 7.43 -9.08 14.46
C GLU A 99 8.05 -7.69 14.47
N PHE A 100 8.00 -7.00 13.36
CA PHE A 100 8.54 -5.64 13.27
C PHE A 100 7.76 -4.71 14.20
N VAL A 101 6.44 -4.83 14.24
CA VAL A 101 5.61 -3.99 15.10
C VAL A 101 5.94 -4.29 16.58
N ARG A 102 6.08 -5.57 16.92
CA ARG A 102 6.43 -5.93 18.28
C ARG A 102 7.78 -5.38 18.68
N TYR A 103 8.75 -5.49 17.79
CA TYR A 103 10.08 -4.97 18.06
C TYR A 103 10.03 -3.47 18.27
N SER A 104 9.34 -2.74 17.39
CA SER A 104 9.25 -1.29 17.50
C SER A 104 8.57 -0.87 18.78
N ARG A 105 7.52 -1.58 19.19
CA ARG A 105 6.84 -1.24 20.41
C ARG A 105 7.68 -1.51 21.64
N SER A 106 8.52 -2.54 21.60
CA SER A 106 9.38 -2.86 22.72
C SER A 106 10.44 -1.81 22.93
N LYS A 107 10.70 -0.96 21.95
CA LYS A 107 11.73 0.08 22.07
C LYS A 107 11.12 1.44 22.41
N GLY A 108 9.84 1.50 22.55
CA GLY A 108 9.20 2.75 22.88
C GLY A 108 8.22 3.19 21.87
#